data_66671dfc268b8c2da05f701d91a6d85c
#
_entry.id   66671dfc268b8c2da05f701d91a6d85c
#
_cell.length_a   1.000
_cell.length_b   1.000
_cell.length_c   1.000
_cell.angle_alpha   90.00
_cell.angle_beta   90.00
_cell.angle_gamma   90.00
#
_symmetry.space_group_name_H-M   'P 1'
#
loop_
_entity.id
_entity.type
_entity.pdbx_description
1 polymer ?
#
loop_
_entity_poly.entity_id
_entity_poly.type
_entity_poly.pdbx_seq_one_letter_code
_entity_poly.pdbx_strand_id
1 'polypeptide(L)'
;MEILKVSTKSNPSKVAGAIANIYREKKEVEIQTVGAGSLNQAIKAIAICRGFVAPTGDNLVVIPAFNDIIINGEQKTAIKLIITNK
;
A
#
# COMPACT_ATOMS: atom_id res chain seq x y z
N MET A 1 -8.42 -11.07 -2.92
CA MET A 1 -7.24 -10.19 -3.00
C MET A 1 -6.80 -9.78 -1.61
N GLU A 2 -5.51 -9.80 -1.38
CA GLU A 2 -4.96 -9.44 -0.08
C GLU A 2 -4.85 -7.93 0.08
N ILE A 3 -5.36 -7.41 1.19
CA ILE A 3 -5.33 -5.96 1.46
C ILE A 3 -4.45 -5.72 2.67
N LEU A 4 -3.42 -4.88 2.49
CA LEU A 4 -2.58 -4.43 3.59
C LEU A 4 -3.17 -3.18 4.23
N LYS A 5 -3.34 -3.21 5.54
CA LYS A 5 -3.78 -2.04 6.29
C LYS A 5 -2.56 -1.36 6.89
N VAL A 6 -2.38 -0.09 6.57
CA VAL A 6 -1.23 0.70 7.03
C VAL A 6 -1.72 1.78 7.98
N SER A 7 -1.04 1.92 9.10
CA SER A 7 -1.36 2.93 10.11
C SER A 7 -0.23 3.96 10.22
N THR A 8 -0.49 5.04 10.96
CA THR A 8 0.54 6.04 11.27
C THR A 8 1.77 5.45 11.96
N LYS A 9 1.58 4.36 12.68
CA LYS A 9 2.66 3.71 13.43
C LYS A 9 3.36 2.60 12.65
N SER A 10 2.90 2.30 11.45
CA SER A 10 3.53 1.27 10.62
C SER A 10 4.94 1.69 10.22
N ASN A 11 5.87 0.73 10.26
CA ASN A 11 7.25 0.96 9.83
C ASN A 11 7.31 0.84 8.30
N PRO A 12 7.67 1.91 7.56
CA PRO A 12 7.65 1.86 6.10
C PRO A 12 8.55 0.78 5.50
N SER A 13 9.71 0.51 6.10
CA SER A 13 10.61 -0.54 5.58
C SER A 13 10.00 -1.92 5.71
N LYS A 14 9.31 -2.20 6.83
CA LYS A 14 8.64 -3.48 7.03
C LYS A 14 7.44 -3.63 6.11
N VAL A 15 6.68 -2.55 5.93
CA VAL A 15 5.56 -2.54 5.00
C VAL A 15 6.05 -2.77 3.56
N ALA A 16 7.16 -2.13 3.20
CA ALA A 16 7.77 -2.32 1.87
C ALA A 16 8.13 -3.79 1.61
N GLY A 17 8.67 -4.49 2.63
CA GLY A 17 8.95 -5.91 2.53
C GLY A 17 7.70 -6.73 2.30
N ALA A 18 6.63 -6.42 3.02
CA ALA A 18 5.34 -7.10 2.85
C ALA A 18 4.76 -6.85 1.44
N ILE A 19 4.83 -5.60 0.96
CA ILE A 19 4.38 -5.27 -0.39
C ILE A 19 5.16 -6.08 -1.43
N ALA A 20 6.48 -6.13 -1.31
CA ALA A 20 7.33 -6.84 -2.24
C ALA A 20 6.98 -8.33 -2.29
N ASN A 21 6.76 -8.96 -1.14
CA ASN A 21 6.41 -10.37 -1.07
C ASN A 21 5.07 -10.65 -1.76
N ILE A 22 4.06 -9.86 -1.50
CA ILE A 22 2.75 -10.03 -2.14
C ILE A 22 2.86 -9.76 -3.65
N TYR A 23 3.57 -8.70 -4.02
CA TYR A 23 3.73 -8.33 -5.42
C TYR A 23 4.43 -9.41 -6.24
N ARG A 24 5.49 -10.02 -5.71
CA ARG A 24 6.22 -11.08 -6.41
C ARG A 24 5.31 -12.26 -6.72
N GLU A 25 4.34 -12.51 -5.87
CA GLU A 25 3.42 -13.64 -6.01
C GLU A 25 2.19 -13.27 -6.84
N LYS A 26 1.56 -12.12 -6.55
CA LYS A 26 0.27 -11.74 -7.13
C LYS A 26 0.35 -10.71 -8.25
N LYS A 27 1.47 -10.01 -8.38
CA LYS A 27 1.69 -8.92 -9.34
C LYS A 27 0.79 -7.71 -9.11
N GLU A 28 0.07 -7.68 -8.01
CA GLU A 28 -0.78 -6.57 -7.62
C GLU A 28 -0.95 -6.58 -6.11
N VAL A 29 -0.98 -5.39 -5.50
CA VAL A 29 -1.17 -5.24 -4.06
C VAL A 29 -2.15 -4.11 -3.81
N GLU A 30 -3.06 -4.28 -2.86
CA GLU A 30 -3.91 -3.21 -2.37
C GLU A 30 -3.49 -2.79 -0.97
N ILE A 31 -3.43 -1.48 -0.76
CA ILE A 31 -3.21 -0.90 0.57
C ILE A 31 -4.42 -0.07 0.94
N GLN A 32 -4.85 -0.17 2.19
CA GLN A 32 -5.90 0.66 2.75
C GLN A 32 -5.30 1.60 3.79
N THR A 33 -5.60 2.90 3.66
CA THR A 33 -5.16 3.91 4.61
C THR A 33 -6.34 4.76 5.06
N VAL A 34 -6.33 5.18 6.33
CA VAL A 34 -7.30 6.13 6.87
C VAL A 34 -6.51 7.28 7.50
N GLY A 35 -6.69 8.48 6.95
CA GLY A 35 -6.01 9.68 7.44
C GLY A 35 -4.66 9.92 6.77
N ALA A 36 -4.20 11.16 6.89
CA ALA A 36 -2.99 11.64 6.19
C ALA A 36 -1.72 10.94 6.66
N GLY A 37 -1.61 10.66 7.96
CA GLY A 37 -0.41 10.01 8.51
C GLY A 37 -0.21 8.61 7.98
N SER A 38 -1.27 7.81 7.91
CA SER A 38 -1.18 6.45 7.37
C SER A 38 -0.89 6.47 5.88
N LEU A 39 -1.49 7.41 5.14
CA LEU A 39 -1.22 7.57 3.72
C LEU A 39 0.25 7.88 3.47
N ASN A 40 0.83 8.78 4.26
CA ASN A 40 2.24 9.14 4.14
C ASN A 40 3.15 7.93 4.38
N GLN A 41 2.85 7.13 5.41
CA GLN A 41 3.63 5.91 5.67
C GLN A 41 3.52 4.91 4.52
N ALA A 42 2.33 4.76 3.94
CA ALA A 42 2.13 3.88 2.79
C ALA A 42 2.93 4.35 1.57
N ILE A 43 2.91 5.63 1.28
CA ILE A 43 3.67 6.18 0.13
C ILE A 43 5.17 5.98 0.33
N LYS A 44 5.68 6.20 1.54
CA LYS A 44 7.09 5.92 1.85
C LYS A 44 7.42 4.45 1.62
N ALA A 45 6.55 3.55 2.06
CA ALA A 45 6.75 2.12 1.88
C ALA A 45 6.80 1.73 0.39
N ILE A 46 5.92 2.32 -0.41
CA ILE A 46 5.90 2.06 -1.86
C ILE A 46 7.20 2.56 -2.50
N ALA A 47 7.66 3.74 -2.10
CA ALA A 47 8.93 4.28 -2.62
C ALA A 47 10.11 3.36 -2.30
N ILE A 48 10.16 2.83 -1.07
CA ILE A 48 11.19 1.86 -0.67
C ILE A 48 11.05 0.58 -1.49
N CYS A 49 9.83 0.08 -1.65
CA CYS A 49 9.55 -1.16 -2.37
C CYS A 49 10.00 -1.09 -3.83
N ARG A 50 9.90 0.08 -4.46
CA ARG A 50 10.38 0.25 -5.82
C ARG A 50 11.85 -0.14 -5.95
N GLY A 51 12.67 0.19 -4.94
CA GLY A 51 14.07 -0.21 -4.92
C GLY A 51 14.26 -1.73 -4.79
N PHE A 52 13.37 -2.40 -4.09
CA PHE A 52 13.45 -3.85 -3.93
C PHE A 52 13.15 -4.62 -5.22
N VAL A 53 12.25 -4.11 -6.05
CA VAL A 53 11.80 -4.80 -7.26
C VAL A 53 12.45 -4.28 -8.55
N ALA A 54 13.16 -3.17 -8.49
CA ALA A 54 13.84 -2.60 -9.65
C ALA A 54 14.82 -3.57 -10.31
N PRO A 55 15.60 -4.37 -9.56
CA PRO A 55 16.54 -5.31 -10.19
C PRO A 55 15.89 -6.33 -11.11
N THR A 56 14.61 -6.64 -10.93
CA THR A 56 13.88 -7.57 -11.80
C THR A 56 13.17 -6.86 -12.95
N GLY A 57 13.41 -5.55 -13.13
CA GLY A 57 12.82 -4.78 -14.22
C GLY A 57 11.41 -4.29 -13.95
N ASP A 58 10.92 -4.48 -12.73
CA ASP A 58 9.57 -4.03 -12.38
C ASP A 58 9.53 -2.53 -12.09
N ASN A 59 8.48 -1.87 -12.55
CA ASN A 59 8.26 -0.45 -12.30
C ASN A 59 6.90 -0.27 -11.64
N LEU A 60 6.90 -0.13 -10.32
CA LEU A 60 5.65 -0.02 -9.56
C LEU A 60 5.01 1.34 -9.75
N VAL A 61 3.72 1.33 -10.01
CA VAL A 61 2.87 2.52 -10.07
C VAL A 61 1.70 2.33 -9.12
N VAL A 62 1.07 3.44 -8.75
CA VAL A 62 -0.01 3.44 -7.77
C VAL A 62 -1.24 4.12 -8.36
N ILE A 63 -2.38 3.49 -8.20
CA ILE A 63 -3.66 4.06 -8.58
C ILE A 63 -4.44 4.32 -7.29
N PRO A 64 -4.65 5.58 -6.89
CA PRO A 64 -5.44 5.87 -5.70
C PRO A 64 -6.93 5.84 -6.00
N ALA A 65 -7.72 5.43 -5.01
CA ALA A 65 -9.17 5.43 -5.10
C ALA A 65 -9.76 5.64 -3.71
N PHE A 66 -10.97 6.16 -3.65
CA PHE A 66 -11.69 6.25 -2.40
C PHE A 66 -12.32 4.90 -2.06
N ASN A 67 -12.42 4.63 -0.78
CA ASN A 67 -13.04 3.41 -0.28
C ASN A 67 -13.74 3.72 1.05
N ASP A 68 -15.05 3.51 1.11
CA ASP A 68 -15.80 3.71 2.34
C ASP A 68 -15.70 2.47 3.21
N ILE A 69 -15.36 2.68 4.47
CA ILE A 69 -15.23 1.60 5.45
C ILE A 69 -15.99 1.98 6.71
N ILE A 70 -16.26 0.98 7.54
CA ILE A 70 -16.91 1.20 8.83
C ILE A 70 -15.93 0.85 9.93
N ILE A 71 -15.70 1.81 10.84
CA ILE A 71 -14.83 1.62 12.01
C ILE A 71 -15.65 1.98 13.25
N ASN A 72 -15.82 1.04 14.15
CA ASN A 72 -16.57 1.24 15.39
C ASN A 72 -17.97 1.80 15.13
N GLY A 73 -18.65 1.29 14.10
CA GLY A 73 -20.00 1.73 13.74
C GLY A 73 -20.07 3.03 12.97
N GLU A 74 -18.95 3.72 12.76
CA GLU A 74 -18.89 4.97 11.99
C GLU A 74 -18.37 4.73 10.58
N GLN A 75 -19.00 5.38 9.62
CA GLN A 75 -18.53 5.37 8.24
C GLN A 75 -17.35 6.32 8.10
N LYS A 76 -16.25 5.81 7.55
CA LYS A 76 -15.04 6.58 7.28
C LYS A 76 -14.67 6.44 5.82
N THR A 77 -14.12 7.50 5.24
CA THR A 77 -13.57 7.43 3.89
C THR A 77 -12.10 7.11 3.99
N ALA A 78 -11.74 5.96 3.44
CA ALA A 78 -10.34 5.52 3.35
C ALA A 78 -9.82 5.82 1.95
N ILE A 79 -8.49 5.81 1.81
CA ILE A 79 -7.84 5.82 0.51
C ILE A 79 -7.26 4.44 0.26
N LYS A 80 -7.69 3.85 -0.85
CA LYS A 80 -7.17 2.59 -1.34
C LYS A 80 -6.07 2.89 -2.36
N LEU A 81 -4.93 2.26 -2.21
CA LEU A 81 -3.81 2.38 -3.14
C LEU A 81 -3.64 1.04 -3.85
N ILE A 82 -3.81 1.04 -5.16
CA ILE A 82 -3.63 -0.16 -5.97
C ILE A 82 -2.24 -0.08 -6.59
N ILE A 83 -1.37 -1.02 -6.22
CA ILE A 83 0.02 -1.06 -6.67
C ILE A 83 0.11 -2.12 -7.75
N THR A 84 0.61 -1.72 -8.90
CA THR A 84 0.77 -2.63 -10.03
C THR A 84 2.04 -2.28 -10.79
N ASN A 85 2.34 -3.01 -11.85
CA ASN A 85 3.52 -2.80 -12.69
C ASN A 85 3.12 -2.05 -13.97
N LYS A 86 3.93 -1.07 -14.30
CA LYS A 86 3.69 -0.33 -15.54
C LYS A 86 4.54 -0.88 -16.68
#